data_57ada0c5e5ffc02d6ff290c86edd0eaf
#
_entry.id   57ada0c5e5ffc02d6ff290c86edd0eaf
#
_cell.length_a   1.000
_cell.length_b   1.000
_cell.length_c   1.000
_cell.angle_alpha   90.00
_cell.angle_beta   90.00
_cell.angle_gamma   90.00
#
_symmetry.space_group_name_H-M   'P 1'
#
loop_
_entity.id
_entity.type
_entity.pdbx_description
1 polymer ?
#
loop_
_entity_poly.entity_id
_entity_poly.type
_entity_poly.pdbx_seq_one_letter_code
_entity_poly.pdbx_strand_id
1 'polypeptide(L)'
;IDNQGPLTSGSLPCSLDHEPIPPMALDRIRRPIITGVKAIDLFTPICAGQRIGIFAGSGVGKSTLVSMLARTNGFNTIVIALVAERGREVREFLEDVVKPHAPRAVTVVASSSEGAMMRKNAAKTAMAVAEYFRDRGDNVLLVVDSITRFAHALREVALAAGEPPVARGYAPSVFAELPRLLERAGPGKPGSGSITGVFSVLLDGEDSNEPVADTVRGILDGHIVLDRAIADQGRY
;
A
#
# COMPACT_ATOMS: atom_id res chain seq x y z
N ILE A 1 -12.03 2.24 14.23
CA ILE A 1 -12.54 3.11 15.33
C ILE A 1 -12.70 4.48 14.70
N ASP A 2 -13.93 4.91 14.54
CA ASP A 2 -14.24 6.31 14.22
C ASP A 2 -14.50 7.08 15.53
N ASN A 3 -14.76 8.38 15.42
CA ASN A 3 -15.09 9.20 16.59
C ASN A 3 -16.44 8.82 17.26
N GLN A 4 -17.14 7.84 16.71
CA GLN A 4 -18.43 7.34 17.19
C GLN A 4 -18.31 6.02 17.98
N GLY A 5 -17.09 5.49 18.11
CA GLY A 5 -16.80 4.26 18.83
C GLY A 5 -16.52 3.05 17.92
N PRO A 6 -16.53 1.83 18.48
CA PRO A 6 -16.25 0.63 17.71
C PRO A 6 -17.29 0.39 16.61
N LEU A 7 -16.82 -0.01 15.43
CA LEU A 7 -17.69 -0.42 14.33
C LEU A 7 -18.52 -1.64 14.75
N THR A 8 -19.77 -1.68 14.33
CA THR A 8 -20.61 -2.87 14.49
C THR A 8 -20.11 -4.00 13.59
N SER A 9 -20.22 -5.24 14.08
CA SER A 9 -19.85 -6.41 13.28
C SER A 9 -20.69 -6.48 12.00
N GLY A 10 -20.02 -6.74 10.87
CA GLY A 10 -20.70 -7.05 9.61
C GLY A 10 -21.41 -8.40 9.67
N SER A 11 -22.33 -8.63 8.75
CA SER A 11 -23.12 -9.87 8.68
C SER A 11 -22.38 -11.02 7.98
N LEU A 12 -21.32 -10.74 7.23
CA LEU A 12 -20.57 -11.73 6.44
C LEU A 12 -19.12 -11.79 6.92
N PRO A 13 -18.62 -12.99 7.27
CA PRO A 13 -17.22 -13.17 7.57
C PRO A 13 -16.38 -13.03 6.29
N CYS A 14 -15.22 -12.36 6.40
CA CYS A 14 -14.26 -12.21 5.33
C CYS A 14 -12.89 -12.69 5.78
N SER A 15 -12.27 -13.58 5.02
CA SER A 15 -10.89 -13.99 5.27
C SER A 15 -9.93 -12.84 4.93
N LEU A 16 -8.84 -12.72 5.67
CA LEU A 16 -7.75 -11.80 5.30
C LEU A 16 -6.78 -12.42 4.30
N ASP A 17 -6.76 -13.75 4.20
CA ASP A 17 -5.88 -14.51 3.33
C ASP A 17 -6.67 -15.03 2.12
N HIS A 18 -6.98 -14.13 1.20
CA HIS A 18 -7.54 -14.48 -0.09
C HIS A 18 -6.44 -14.84 -1.09
N GLU A 19 -6.72 -15.83 -1.93
CA GLU A 19 -5.89 -16.10 -3.10
C GLU A 19 -6.12 -15.01 -4.16
N PRO A 20 -5.07 -14.60 -4.88
CA PRO A 20 -5.21 -13.70 -6.01
C PRO A 20 -6.19 -14.25 -7.05
N ILE A 21 -6.86 -13.36 -7.78
CA ILE A 21 -7.70 -13.78 -8.91
C ILE A 21 -6.82 -14.51 -9.94
N PRO A 22 -7.24 -15.68 -10.44
CA PRO A 22 -6.46 -16.40 -11.45
C PRO A 22 -6.15 -15.50 -12.67
N PRO A 23 -4.93 -15.53 -13.22
CA PRO A 23 -4.50 -14.59 -14.28
C PRO A 23 -5.43 -14.56 -15.50
N MET A 24 -5.98 -15.71 -15.88
CA MET A 24 -6.90 -15.82 -17.03
C MET A 24 -8.28 -15.23 -16.75
N ALA A 25 -8.63 -14.96 -15.50
CA ALA A 25 -9.89 -14.34 -15.09
C ALA A 25 -9.79 -12.83 -14.88
N LEU A 26 -8.60 -12.26 -14.96
CA LEU A 26 -8.35 -10.83 -14.82
C LEU A 26 -8.73 -10.06 -16.08
N ASP A 27 -9.30 -8.86 -15.92
CA ASP A 27 -9.43 -7.92 -17.03
C ASP A 27 -8.07 -7.32 -17.40
N ARG A 28 -7.98 -6.73 -18.58
CA ARG A 28 -6.74 -6.09 -19.05
C ARG A 28 -6.63 -4.65 -18.51
N ILE A 29 -5.43 -4.27 -18.15
CA ILE A 29 -5.09 -2.87 -17.83
C ILE A 29 -5.13 -2.05 -19.12
N ARG A 30 -6.07 -1.08 -19.20
CA ARG A 30 -6.26 -0.27 -20.43
C ARG A 30 -6.51 1.19 -20.15
N ARG A 31 -7.02 1.53 -18.96
CA ARG A 31 -7.51 2.87 -18.66
C ARG A 31 -6.43 3.72 -17.98
N PRO A 32 -5.88 4.75 -18.66
CA PRO A 32 -4.95 5.68 -18.02
C PRO A 32 -5.68 6.52 -16.98
N ILE A 33 -4.96 6.90 -15.93
CA ILE A 33 -5.42 7.80 -14.88
C ILE A 33 -4.61 9.09 -14.97
N ILE A 34 -5.30 10.21 -15.08
CA ILE A 34 -4.66 11.52 -14.96
C ILE A 34 -4.58 11.86 -13.48
N THR A 35 -3.38 11.82 -12.94
CA THR A 35 -3.14 12.02 -11.51
C THR A 35 -3.13 13.48 -11.10
N GLY A 36 -2.87 14.39 -12.06
CA GLY A 36 -2.63 15.80 -11.81
C GLY A 36 -1.22 16.11 -11.33
N VAL A 37 -0.40 15.08 -11.10
CA VAL A 37 1.03 15.21 -10.79
C VAL A 37 1.79 15.19 -12.12
N LYS A 38 2.24 16.35 -12.59
CA LYS A 38 2.84 16.51 -13.93
C LYS A 38 3.98 15.53 -14.19
N ALA A 39 4.84 15.28 -13.20
CA ALA A 39 5.95 14.35 -13.35
C ALA A 39 5.46 12.92 -13.59
N ILE A 40 4.40 12.49 -12.90
CA ILE A 40 3.80 11.16 -13.09
C ILE A 40 3.13 11.10 -14.45
N ASP A 41 2.26 12.04 -14.75
CA ASP A 41 1.44 12.03 -15.98
C ASP A 41 2.29 12.07 -17.27
N LEU A 42 3.49 12.69 -17.20
CA LEU A 42 4.40 12.81 -18.35
C LEU A 42 5.44 11.68 -18.45
N PHE A 43 5.98 11.21 -17.31
CA PHE A 43 7.14 10.33 -17.33
C PHE A 43 6.88 8.91 -16.82
N THR A 44 5.84 8.74 -15.99
CA THR A 44 5.47 7.44 -15.40
C THR A 44 3.95 7.32 -15.35
N PRO A 45 3.25 7.41 -16.50
CA PRO A 45 1.79 7.42 -16.51
C PRO A 45 1.23 6.14 -15.87
N ILE A 46 0.21 6.30 -15.04
CA ILE A 46 -0.41 5.22 -14.29
C ILE A 46 -1.72 4.82 -14.96
N CYS A 47 -1.96 3.52 -15.07
CA CYS A 47 -3.26 2.98 -15.47
C CYS A 47 -4.00 2.36 -14.28
N ALA A 48 -5.32 2.36 -14.36
CA ALA A 48 -6.18 1.70 -13.37
C ALA A 48 -5.85 0.21 -13.28
N GLY A 49 -5.58 -0.27 -12.05
CA GLY A 49 -5.18 -1.65 -11.80
C GLY A 49 -3.68 -1.90 -11.85
N GLN A 50 -2.83 -0.88 -11.99
CA GLN A 50 -1.38 -1.04 -11.85
C GLN A 50 -0.91 -1.00 -10.40
N ARG A 51 0.26 -1.60 -10.16
CA ARG A 51 0.99 -1.62 -8.89
C ARG A 51 2.22 -0.74 -9.01
N ILE A 52 2.25 0.35 -8.26
CA ILE A 52 3.32 1.35 -8.33
C ILE A 52 4.04 1.42 -6.98
N GLY A 53 5.37 1.36 -7.02
CA GLY A 53 6.21 1.56 -5.86
C GLY A 53 6.59 3.02 -5.67
N ILE A 54 6.56 3.53 -4.44
CA ILE A 54 7.18 4.80 -4.07
C ILE A 54 8.39 4.45 -3.18
N PHE A 55 9.57 4.55 -3.75
CA PHE A 55 10.83 4.31 -3.05
C PHE A 55 11.34 5.63 -2.48
N ALA A 56 11.45 5.70 -1.17
CA ALA A 56 11.76 6.96 -0.50
C ALA A 56 12.51 6.73 0.82
N GLY A 57 13.47 7.59 1.09
CA GLY A 57 14.00 7.77 2.44
C GLY A 57 12.99 8.48 3.36
N SER A 58 13.35 8.70 4.61
CA SER A 58 12.53 9.50 5.52
C SER A 58 12.56 11.00 5.15
N GLY A 59 11.39 11.65 5.15
CA GLY A 59 11.30 13.11 5.01
C GLY A 59 11.47 13.68 3.58
N VAL A 60 11.43 12.86 2.54
CA VAL A 60 11.64 13.30 1.15
C VAL A 60 10.36 13.61 0.37
N GLY A 61 9.20 13.76 1.03
CA GLY A 61 7.95 14.15 0.37
C GLY A 61 6.99 13.01 0.05
N LYS A 62 7.20 11.79 0.57
CA LYS A 62 6.32 10.64 0.36
C LYS A 62 4.85 10.94 0.67
N SER A 63 4.56 11.46 1.87
CA SER A 63 3.18 11.75 2.30
C SER A 63 2.54 12.84 1.44
N THR A 64 3.32 13.81 0.97
CA THR A 64 2.87 14.84 0.02
C THR A 64 2.43 14.21 -1.30
N LEU A 65 3.25 13.31 -1.86
CA LEU A 65 2.90 12.60 -3.10
C LEU A 65 1.65 11.74 -2.93
N VAL A 66 1.52 11.00 -1.83
CA VAL A 66 0.32 10.22 -1.51
C VAL A 66 -0.91 11.13 -1.40
N SER A 67 -0.80 12.30 -0.76
CA SER A 67 -1.87 13.29 -0.69
C SER A 67 -2.29 13.79 -2.08
N MET A 68 -1.34 14.03 -2.98
CA MET A 68 -1.63 14.44 -4.35
C MET A 68 -2.38 13.34 -5.11
N LEU A 69 -1.97 12.08 -4.98
CA LEU A 69 -2.65 10.94 -5.60
C LEU A 69 -4.06 10.74 -5.03
N ALA A 70 -4.27 10.94 -3.73
CA ALA A 70 -5.58 10.85 -3.10
C ALA A 70 -6.58 11.90 -3.62
N ARG A 71 -6.10 13.04 -4.13
CA ARG A 71 -6.95 14.08 -4.75
C ARG A 71 -7.42 13.74 -6.16
N THR A 72 -6.86 12.70 -6.76
CA THR A 72 -7.19 12.28 -8.13
C THR A 72 -8.65 11.88 -8.26
N ASN A 73 -9.32 12.38 -9.28
CA ASN A 73 -10.72 12.05 -9.57
C ASN A 73 -10.90 10.68 -10.25
N GLY A 74 -9.82 9.99 -10.57
CA GLY A 74 -9.84 8.68 -11.22
C GLY A 74 -10.25 7.51 -10.31
N PHE A 75 -10.37 7.75 -9.00
CA PHE A 75 -10.69 6.75 -8.00
C PHE A 75 -12.03 7.02 -7.31
N ASN A 76 -12.88 6.00 -7.22
CA ASN A 76 -14.15 6.04 -6.49
C ASN A 76 -13.92 5.92 -4.98
N THR A 77 -13.06 5.00 -4.60
CA THR A 77 -12.73 4.66 -3.22
C THR A 77 -11.23 4.74 -2.98
N ILE A 78 -10.84 5.21 -1.80
CA ILE A 78 -9.45 5.28 -1.35
C ILE A 78 -9.32 4.40 -0.11
N VAL A 79 -8.41 3.45 -0.12
CA VAL A 79 -8.09 2.59 1.02
C VAL A 79 -6.64 2.82 1.41
N ILE A 80 -6.39 3.13 2.66
CA ILE A 80 -5.05 3.45 3.15
C ILE A 80 -4.70 2.54 4.33
N ALA A 81 -3.58 1.84 4.23
CA ALA A 81 -2.98 1.11 5.34
C ALA A 81 -1.78 1.90 5.88
N LEU A 82 -1.85 2.35 7.13
CA LEU A 82 -0.71 2.90 7.86
C LEU A 82 -0.13 1.82 8.77
N VAL A 83 1.02 1.26 8.37
CA VAL A 83 1.63 0.11 9.04
C VAL A 83 2.87 0.57 9.81
N ALA A 84 2.83 0.43 11.12
CA ALA A 84 3.90 0.81 12.04
C ALA A 84 4.34 2.27 11.93
N GLU A 85 3.45 3.18 11.50
CA GLU A 85 3.71 4.62 11.55
C GLU A 85 3.66 5.11 13.00
N ARG A 86 4.38 6.19 13.29
CA ARG A 86 4.37 6.81 14.62
C ARG A 86 3.01 7.46 14.88
N GLY A 87 2.48 7.36 16.09
CA GLY A 87 1.15 7.89 16.43
C GLY A 87 0.95 9.36 16.06
N ARG A 88 1.99 10.19 16.16
CA ARG A 88 1.95 11.59 15.73
C ARG A 88 1.78 11.71 14.20
N GLU A 89 2.58 10.98 13.45
CA GLU A 89 2.52 10.96 11.98
C GLU A 89 1.18 10.44 11.47
N VAL A 90 0.61 9.43 12.15
CA VAL A 90 -0.74 8.92 11.88
C VAL A 90 -1.77 10.03 12.01
N ARG A 91 -1.74 10.80 13.10
CA ARG A 91 -2.71 11.87 13.33
C ARG A 91 -2.60 12.97 12.26
N GLU A 92 -1.40 13.45 11.99
CA GLU A 92 -1.14 14.45 10.95
C GLU A 92 -1.64 13.94 9.58
N PHE A 93 -1.35 12.68 9.24
CA PHE A 93 -1.80 12.08 7.98
C PHE A 93 -3.33 12.00 7.90
N LEU A 94 -4.00 11.60 8.97
CA LEU A 94 -5.46 11.53 9.01
C LEU A 94 -6.11 12.91 8.85
N GLU A 95 -5.56 13.95 9.48
CA GLU A 95 -6.08 15.31 9.41
C GLU A 95 -5.83 15.95 8.03
N ASP A 96 -4.61 15.79 7.48
CA ASP A 96 -4.19 16.50 6.26
C ASP A 96 -4.51 15.76 4.96
N VAL A 97 -4.46 14.42 4.99
CA VAL A 97 -4.61 13.60 3.78
C VAL A 97 -5.97 12.93 3.71
N VAL A 98 -6.42 12.32 4.80
CA VAL A 98 -7.65 11.49 4.77
C VAL A 98 -8.92 12.35 4.94
N LYS A 99 -8.92 13.26 5.90
CA LYS A 99 -10.10 14.06 6.25
C LYS A 99 -10.73 14.81 5.05
N PRO A 100 -9.96 15.41 4.12
CA PRO A 100 -10.54 16.02 2.92
C PRO A 100 -11.28 15.04 2.01
N HIS A 101 -11.01 13.76 2.14
CA HIS A 101 -11.58 12.67 1.31
C HIS A 101 -12.45 11.69 2.11
N ALA A 102 -12.79 12.00 3.36
CA ALA A 102 -13.50 11.13 4.30
C ALA A 102 -14.72 10.39 3.71
N PRO A 103 -15.57 11.00 2.83
CA PRO A 103 -16.73 10.31 2.27
C PRO A 103 -16.39 9.10 1.39
N ARG A 104 -15.15 9.03 0.85
CA ARG A 104 -14.69 7.94 -0.03
C ARG A 104 -13.41 7.26 0.46
N ALA A 105 -13.01 7.51 1.70
CA ALA A 105 -11.76 7.00 2.24
C ALA A 105 -11.98 6.05 3.41
N VAL A 106 -11.28 4.91 3.39
CA VAL A 106 -11.17 3.96 4.50
C VAL A 106 -9.72 3.89 4.93
N THR A 107 -9.45 4.02 6.22
CA THR A 107 -8.09 3.93 6.74
C THR A 107 -7.97 2.82 7.76
N VAL A 108 -7.00 1.94 7.55
CA VAL A 108 -6.62 0.88 8.48
C VAL A 108 -5.28 1.26 9.11
N VAL A 109 -5.25 1.36 10.42
CA VAL A 109 -4.07 1.82 11.16
C VAL A 109 -3.60 0.76 12.13
N ALA A 110 -2.31 0.43 12.07
CA ALA A 110 -1.59 -0.22 13.14
C ALA A 110 -0.30 0.56 13.41
N SER A 111 -0.26 1.29 14.51
CA SER A 111 0.86 2.16 14.87
C SER A 111 2.11 1.34 15.24
N SER A 112 3.25 2.02 15.38
CA SER A 112 4.52 1.39 15.78
C SER A 112 4.48 0.78 17.19
N SER A 113 3.53 1.17 18.03
CA SER A 113 3.31 0.60 19.38
C SER A 113 2.51 -0.70 19.38
N GLU A 114 1.85 -1.04 18.27
CA GLU A 114 1.08 -2.27 18.16
C GLU A 114 1.98 -3.50 17.98
N GLY A 115 1.48 -4.68 18.39
CA GLY A 115 2.19 -5.95 18.20
C GLY A 115 2.35 -6.33 16.72
N ALA A 116 3.33 -7.17 16.42
CA ALA A 116 3.67 -7.58 15.05
C ALA A 116 2.49 -8.19 14.30
N MET A 117 1.64 -8.98 14.95
CA MET A 117 0.44 -9.56 14.35
C MET A 117 -0.56 -8.48 13.91
N MET A 118 -0.76 -7.43 14.70
CA MET A 118 -1.66 -6.33 14.35
C MET A 118 -1.11 -5.56 13.15
N ARG A 119 0.19 -5.27 13.14
CA ARG A 119 0.87 -4.59 12.03
C ARG A 119 0.81 -5.42 10.73
N LYS A 120 1.03 -6.73 10.80
CA LYS A 120 0.85 -7.67 9.69
C LYS A 120 -0.59 -7.65 9.17
N ASN A 121 -1.56 -7.77 10.08
CA ASN A 121 -2.98 -7.86 9.70
C ASN A 121 -3.52 -6.55 9.14
N ALA A 122 -2.98 -5.39 9.52
CA ALA A 122 -3.43 -4.09 9.00
C ALA A 122 -3.32 -4.00 7.47
N ALA A 123 -2.18 -4.39 6.89
CA ALA A 123 -2.01 -4.40 5.43
C ALA A 123 -2.96 -5.40 4.75
N LYS A 124 -3.14 -6.59 5.32
CA LYS A 124 -4.08 -7.60 4.80
C LYS A 124 -5.53 -7.16 4.90
N THR A 125 -5.91 -6.49 5.99
CA THR A 125 -7.25 -5.92 6.17
C THR A 125 -7.54 -4.84 5.13
N ALA A 126 -6.60 -3.92 4.92
CA ALA A 126 -6.76 -2.88 3.91
C ALA A 126 -6.91 -3.48 2.50
N MET A 127 -6.14 -4.52 2.18
CA MET A 127 -6.27 -5.24 0.91
C MET A 127 -7.66 -5.87 0.78
N ALA A 128 -8.15 -6.57 1.81
CA ALA A 128 -9.49 -7.19 1.78
C ALA A 128 -10.60 -6.15 1.62
N VAL A 129 -10.47 -4.97 2.26
CA VAL A 129 -11.40 -3.84 2.06
C VAL A 129 -11.34 -3.32 0.63
N ALA A 130 -10.14 -3.20 0.05
CA ALA A 130 -9.97 -2.77 -1.34
C ALA A 130 -10.60 -3.78 -2.32
N GLU A 131 -10.43 -5.07 -2.08
CA GLU A 131 -11.06 -6.14 -2.87
C GLU A 131 -12.59 -6.09 -2.81
N TYR A 132 -13.15 -5.84 -1.64
CA TYR A 132 -14.60 -5.67 -1.48
C TYR A 132 -15.15 -4.56 -2.40
N PHE A 133 -14.51 -3.39 -2.43
CA PHE A 133 -14.94 -2.28 -3.28
C PHE A 133 -14.67 -2.55 -4.77
N ARG A 134 -13.53 -3.14 -5.12
CA ARG A 134 -13.23 -3.59 -6.49
C ARG A 134 -14.33 -4.52 -7.02
N ASP A 135 -14.73 -5.50 -6.23
CA ASP A 135 -15.71 -6.50 -6.66
C ASP A 135 -17.13 -5.91 -6.82
N ARG A 136 -17.36 -4.73 -6.26
CA ARG A 136 -18.57 -3.91 -6.45
C ARG A 136 -18.49 -2.95 -7.63
N GLY A 137 -17.39 -2.93 -8.36
CA GLY A 137 -17.20 -2.12 -9.56
C GLY A 137 -16.39 -0.83 -9.35
N ASP A 138 -15.88 -0.58 -8.13
CA ASP A 138 -15.12 0.63 -7.85
C ASP A 138 -13.69 0.56 -8.42
N ASN A 139 -13.22 1.72 -8.88
CA ASN A 139 -11.78 1.94 -9.06
C ASN A 139 -11.20 2.41 -7.74
N VAL A 140 -10.45 1.52 -7.12
CA VAL A 140 -9.89 1.72 -5.79
C VAL A 140 -8.44 2.20 -5.90
N LEU A 141 -8.09 3.27 -5.17
CA LEU A 141 -6.70 3.58 -4.84
C LEU A 141 -6.37 2.90 -3.52
N LEU A 142 -5.48 1.93 -3.54
CA LEU A 142 -4.94 1.32 -2.33
C LEU A 142 -3.54 1.87 -2.05
N VAL A 143 -3.34 2.48 -0.90
CA VAL A 143 -2.04 2.94 -0.42
C VAL A 143 -1.62 2.07 0.76
N VAL A 144 -0.42 1.48 0.70
CA VAL A 144 0.18 0.75 1.83
C VAL A 144 1.46 1.47 2.25
N ASP A 145 1.41 2.12 3.39
CA ASP A 145 2.52 2.86 3.97
C ASP A 145 2.97 2.24 5.32
N SER A 146 4.02 1.41 5.36
CA SER A 146 4.85 1.00 4.25
C SER A 146 4.95 -0.53 4.14
N ILE A 147 5.26 -0.99 2.94
CA ILE A 147 5.51 -2.42 2.69
C ILE A 147 6.77 -2.91 3.42
N THR A 148 7.77 -2.07 3.59
CA THR A 148 8.97 -2.38 4.38
C THR A 148 8.60 -2.71 5.83
N ARG A 149 7.71 -1.94 6.44
CA ARG A 149 7.27 -2.19 7.82
C ARG A 149 6.34 -3.40 7.94
N PHE A 150 5.57 -3.69 6.90
CA PHE A 150 4.83 -4.95 6.80
C PHE A 150 5.80 -6.15 6.77
N ALA A 151 6.88 -6.08 5.97
CA ALA A 151 7.92 -7.11 5.93
C ALA A 151 8.62 -7.27 7.29
N HIS A 152 8.88 -6.17 8.02
CA HIS A 152 9.40 -6.24 9.39
C HIS A 152 8.44 -6.96 10.34
N ALA A 153 7.14 -6.70 10.25
CA ALA A 153 6.14 -7.39 11.06
C ALA A 153 6.07 -8.89 10.72
N LEU A 154 6.14 -9.24 9.44
CA LEU A 154 6.25 -10.64 9.00
C LEU A 154 7.49 -11.31 9.58
N ARG A 155 8.65 -10.64 9.51
CA ARG A 155 9.91 -11.15 10.08
C ARG A 155 9.78 -11.43 11.57
N GLU A 156 9.24 -10.49 12.34
CA GLU A 156 9.05 -10.67 13.79
C GLU A 156 8.15 -11.87 14.09
N VAL A 157 7.07 -12.05 13.35
CA VAL A 157 6.14 -13.19 13.52
C VAL A 157 6.82 -14.51 13.16
N ALA A 158 7.54 -14.58 12.04
CA ALA A 158 8.21 -15.77 11.57
C ALA A 158 9.33 -16.22 12.54
N LEU A 159 10.17 -15.28 13.00
CA LEU A 159 11.22 -15.56 13.98
C LEU A 159 10.63 -16.02 15.31
N ALA A 160 9.54 -15.41 15.78
CA ALA A 160 8.85 -15.85 16.99
C ALA A 160 8.23 -17.24 16.85
N ALA A 161 7.88 -17.66 15.63
CA ALA A 161 7.43 -19.01 15.32
C ALA A 161 8.59 -20.03 15.17
N GLY A 162 9.85 -19.60 15.30
CA GLY A 162 11.03 -20.45 15.20
C GLY A 162 11.57 -20.65 13.78
N GLU A 163 11.09 -19.88 12.80
CA GLU A 163 11.61 -19.95 11.44
C GLU A 163 13.02 -19.33 11.36
N PRO A 164 14.02 -20.03 10.78
CA PRO A 164 15.38 -19.53 10.73
C PRO A 164 15.53 -18.34 9.77
N PRO A 165 16.32 -17.32 10.11
CA PRO A 165 16.60 -16.21 9.23
C PRO A 165 17.56 -16.63 8.10
N VAL A 166 17.38 -16.06 6.89
CA VAL A 166 18.23 -16.33 5.71
C VAL A 166 18.89 -15.06 5.17
N ALA A 167 18.14 -14.09 4.68
CA ALA A 167 18.67 -12.88 4.05
C ALA A 167 18.48 -11.67 4.95
N ARG A 168 19.57 -11.03 5.40
CA ARG A 168 19.54 -9.84 6.29
C ARG A 168 18.56 -9.99 7.47
N GLY A 169 18.45 -11.19 8.04
CA GLY A 169 17.58 -11.48 9.19
C GLY A 169 16.10 -11.73 8.83
N TYR A 170 15.72 -11.73 7.56
CA TYR A 170 14.38 -12.12 7.12
C TYR A 170 14.28 -13.64 6.98
N ALA A 171 13.14 -14.20 7.38
CA ALA A 171 12.79 -15.59 7.17
C ALA A 171 12.27 -15.84 5.74
N PRO A 172 12.39 -17.05 5.18
CA PRO A 172 11.90 -17.39 3.83
C PRO A 172 10.42 -17.06 3.61
N SER A 173 9.58 -17.26 4.62
CA SER A 173 8.15 -16.96 4.55
C SER A 173 7.85 -15.50 4.23
N VAL A 174 8.71 -14.55 4.61
CA VAL A 174 8.53 -13.14 4.30
C VAL A 174 8.53 -12.91 2.79
N PHE A 175 9.46 -13.56 2.07
CA PHE A 175 9.57 -13.44 0.62
C PHE A 175 8.46 -14.18 -0.14
N ALA A 176 7.78 -15.13 0.51
CA ALA A 176 6.57 -15.76 -0.05
C ALA A 176 5.31 -14.91 0.18
N GLU A 177 5.20 -14.24 1.33
CA GLU A 177 4.01 -13.43 1.68
C GLU A 177 3.96 -12.09 0.95
N LEU A 178 5.12 -11.47 0.65
CA LEU A 178 5.16 -10.20 -0.09
C LEU A 178 4.48 -10.28 -1.45
N PRO A 179 4.85 -11.21 -2.35
CA PRO A 179 4.16 -11.38 -3.63
C PRO A 179 2.67 -11.66 -3.46
N ARG A 180 2.29 -12.53 -2.53
CA ARG A 180 0.88 -12.87 -2.27
C ARG A 180 0.04 -11.65 -1.94
N LEU A 181 0.56 -10.71 -1.12
CA LEU A 181 -0.17 -9.49 -0.82
C LEU A 181 -0.23 -8.56 -2.03
N LEU A 182 0.91 -8.33 -2.69
CA LEU A 182 1.03 -7.35 -3.77
C LEU A 182 0.22 -7.75 -5.01
N GLU A 183 0.21 -9.04 -5.35
CA GLU A 183 -0.52 -9.57 -6.52
C GLU A 183 -2.04 -9.53 -6.39
N ARG A 184 -2.57 -9.35 -5.18
CA ARG A 184 -4.01 -9.13 -4.96
C ARG A 184 -4.49 -7.77 -5.45
N ALA A 185 -3.57 -6.77 -5.52
CA ALA A 185 -3.85 -5.51 -6.20
C ALA A 185 -3.79 -5.73 -7.72
N GLY A 186 -4.71 -5.09 -8.44
CA GLY A 186 -4.78 -5.25 -9.88
C GLY A 186 -6.19 -5.03 -10.42
N PRO A 187 -6.39 -5.32 -11.71
CA PRO A 187 -7.73 -5.35 -12.29
C PRO A 187 -8.55 -6.46 -11.63
N GLY A 188 -9.85 -6.28 -11.57
CA GLY A 188 -10.77 -7.34 -11.18
C GLY A 188 -11.15 -8.22 -12.37
N LYS A 189 -12.23 -8.99 -12.22
CA LYS A 189 -12.83 -9.75 -13.32
C LYS A 189 -13.51 -8.79 -14.32
N PRO A 190 -13.72 -9.20 -15.59
CA PRO A 190 -14.49 -8.39 -16.54
C PRO A 190 -15.83 -7.94 -15.95
N GLY A 191 -16.08 -6.63 -15.97
CA GLY A 191 -17.28 -6.02 -15.39
C GLY A 191 -17.18 -5.61 -13.92
N SER A 192 -16.10 -5.96 -13.21
CA SER A 192 -15.79 -5.41 -11.90
C SER A 192 -14.86 -4.19 -12.00
N GLY A 193 -14.47 -3.63 -10.85
CA GLY A 193 -13.53 -2.52 -10.78
C GLY A 193 -12.06 -2.96 -10.81
N SER A 194 -11.21 -2.09 -10.28
CA SER A 194 -9.76 -2.33 -10.20
C SER A 194 -9.16 -1.79 -8.91
N ILE A 195 -8.05 -2.37 -8.45
CA ILE A 195 -7.23 -1.83 -7.36
C ILE A 195 -5.93 -1.31 -7.96
N THR A 196 -5.76 0.00 -7.97
CA THR A 196 -4.47 0.61 -8.25
C THR A 196 -3.70 0.68 -6.95
N GLY A 197 -2.64 -0.13 -6.84
CA GLY A 197 -1.85 -0.24 -5.64
C GLY A 197 -0.68 0.75 -5.64
N VAL A 198 -0.55 1.54 -4.59
CA VAL A 198 0.60 2.40 -4.31
C VAL A 198 1.29 1.88 -3.06
N PHE A 199 2.46 1.31 -3.23
CA PHE A 199 3.21 0.65 -2.17
C PHE A 199 4.45 1.46 -1.82
N SER A 200 4.51 2.03 -0.62
CA SER A 200 5.71 2.75 -0.21
C SER A 200 6.76 1.79 0.33
N VAL A 201 7.99 2.00 -0.12
CA VAL A 201 9.18 1.25 0.28
C VAL A 201 10.15 2.22 0.93
N LEU A 202 10.49 1.95 2.19
CA LEU A 202 11.47 2.76 2.90
C LEU A 202 12.87 2.29 2.53
N LEU A 203 13.69 3.22 2.10
CA LEU A 203 15.11 2.97 1.83
C LEU A 203 15.95 3.47 3.02
N ASP A 204 16.81 2.63 3.55
CA ASP A 204 17.80 3.01 4.55
C ASP A 204 19.04 3.56 3.82
N GLY A 205 19.12 4.90 3.72
CA GLY A 205 20.17 5.58 2.97
C GLY A 205 20.05 5.36 1.45
N GLU A 206 21.18 5.22 0.78
CA GLU A 206 21.26 4.94 -0.67
C GLU A 206 21.33 3.43 -0.99
N ASP A 207 21.12 2.56 0.01
CA ASP A 207 21.21 1.11 -0.18
C ASP A 207 19.98 0.58 -0.93
N SER A 208 20.10 0.53 -2.25
CA SER A 208 19.11 -0.07 -3.14
C SER A 208 19.08 -1.61 -3.09
N ASN A 209 20.04 -2.24 -2.39
CA ASN A 209 20.18 -3.70 -2.30
C ASN A 209 19.47 -4.31 -1.10
N GLU A 210 18.51 -3.61 -0.50
CA GLU A 210 17.68 -4.14 0.57
C GLU A 210 16.76 -5.26 0.00
N PRO A 211 16.78 -6.49 0.55
CA PRO A 211 16.09 -7.64 -0.04
C PRO A 211 14.58 -7.45 -0.25
N VAL A 212 13.92 -6.70 0.64
CA VAL A 212 12.49 -6.38 0.50
C VAL A 212 12.28 -5.43 -0.68
N ALA A 213 13.13 -4.39 -0.81
CA ALA A 213 13.04 -3.43 -1.92
C ALA A 213 13.24 -4.13 -3.27
N ASP A 214 14.21 -5.04 -3.36
CA ASP A 214 14.49 -5.79 -4.57
C ASP A 214 13.33 -6.74 -4.93
N THR A 215 12.83 -7.50 -3.95
CA THR A 215 11.67 -8.37 -4.13
C THR A 215 10.46 -7.59 -4.62
N VAL A 216 10.17 -6.44 -4.01
CA VAL A 216 9.01 -5.60 -4.37
C VAL A 216 9.16 -5.05 -5.79
N ARG A 217 10.36 -4.59 -6.18
CA ARG A 217 10.62 -4.11 -7.56
C ARG A 217 10.29 -5.15 -8.63
N GLY A 218 10.57 -6.42 -8.36
CA GLY A 218 10.30 -7.51 -9.29
C GLY A 218 8.80 -7.81 -9.52
N ILE A 219 7.92 -7.30 -8.64
CA ILE A 219 6.48 -7.56 -8.67
C ILE A 219 5.70 -6.36 -9.22
N LEU A 220 6.23 -5.15 -9.01
CA LEU A 220 5.55 -3.91 -9.38
C LEU A 220 5.61 -3.65 -10.88
N ASP A 221 4.56 -3.03 -11.40
CA ASP A 221 4.46 -2.62 -12.81
C ASP A 221 5.29 -1.35 -13.11
N GLY A 222 5.66 -0.59 -12.08
CA GLY A 222 6.49 0.61 -12.16
C GLY A 222 6.85 1.16 -10.79
N HIS A 223 7.80 2.10 -10.76
CA HIS A 223 8.22 2.71 -9.50
C HIS A 223 8.64 4.17 -9.66
N ILE A 224 8.49 4.93 -8.59
CA ILE A 224 8.89 6.32 -8.44
C ILE A 224 9.93 6.37 -7.33
N VAL A 225 11.08 6.94 -7.58
CA VAL A 225 12.13 7.15 -6.59
C VAL A 225 12.11 8.60 -6.16
N LEU A 226 11.93 8.86 -4.87
CA LEU A 226 12.06 10.20 -4.30
C LEU A 226 13.48 10.39 -3.81
N ASP A 227 14.19 11.31 -4.44
CA ASP A 227 15.60 11.57 -4.22
C ASP A 227 15.80 12.63 -3.12
N ARG A 228 16.66 12.30 -2.15
CA ARG A 228 16.97 13.21 -1.04
C ARG A 228 17.70 14.48 -1.50
N ALA A 229 18.62 14.36 -2.46
CA ALA A 229 19.38 15.52 -2.92
C ALA A 229 18.48 16.53 -3.64
N ILE A 230 17.40 16.07 -4.29
CA ILE A 230 16.39 16.95 -4.88
C ILE A 230 15.55 17.61 -3.78
N ALA A 231 15.13 16.84 -2.77
CA ALA A 231 14.34 17.35 -1.66
C ALA A 231 15.14 18.39 -0.83
N ASP A 232 16.42 18.16 -0.57
CA ASP A 232 17.31 19.09 0.18
C ASP A 232 17.51 20.43 -0.58
N GLN A 233 17.28 20.46 -1.89
CA GLN A 233 17.25 21.68 -2.70
C GLN A 233 15.90 22.43 -2.66
N GLY A 234 14.94 21.95 -1.86
CA GLY A 234 13.59 22.51 -1.80
C GLY A 234 12.74 22.24 -3.06
N ARG A 235 13.11 21.25 -3.85
CA ARG A 235 12.36 20.80 -5.03
C ARG A 235 11.52 19.57 -4.66
N TYR A 236 10.22 19.76 -4.63
CA TYR A 236 9.25 18.71 -4.34
C TYR A 236 8.31 18.51 -5.52
#